data_3fd3fc654a5da870cb1bd2a9e5b8d4a9
#
_entry.id   3fd3fc654a5da870cb1bd2a9e5b8d4a9
#
_cell.length_a   1.000
_cell.length_b   1.000
_cell.length_c   1.000
_cell.angle_alpha   90.00
_cell.angle_beta   90.00
_cell.angle_gamma   90.00
#
_symmetry.space_group_name_H-M   'P 1'
#
loop_
_entity.id
_entity.type
_entity.pdbx_description
1 polymer ?
#
loop_
_entity_poly.entity_id
_entity_poly.type
_entity_poly.pdbx_seq_one_letter_code
_entity_poly.pdbx_strand_id
1 'polypeptide(L)'
;MLELSKSENARDRLRALREFCPCKVRKDFEEVWERVFEMTDDPDEAVRYQVLHTLCDGSPHELEEKIIPVLEVMYNDSCEKIRRQARRVLSTYRYVLSKEEESKFAHHSL
;
A
#
# COMPACT_ATOMS: atom_id res chain seq x y z
N MET A 1 -0.13 19.36 -3.85
CA MET A 1 0.55 18.04 -3.71
C MET A 1 0.16 17.01 -4.77
N LEU A 2 -1.09 16.97 -5.20
CA LEU A 2 -1.47 16.07 -6.29
C LEU A 2 -0.72 16.39 -7.59
N GLU A 3 -0.55 17.65 -7.91
CA GLU A 3 0.21 18.05 -9.10
C GLU A 3 1.69 17.67 -8.98
N LEU A 4 2.28 17.81 -7.80
CA LEU A 4 3.66 17.43 -7.55
C LEU A 4 3.87 15.93 -7.74
N SER A 5 2.86 15.12 -7.41
CA SER A 5 2.92 13.66 -7.60
C SER A 5 2.99 13.26 -9.06
N LYS A 6 2.66 14.17 -9.97
CA LYS A 6 2.68 13.95 -11.43
C LYS A 6 3.90 14.57 -12.11
N SER A 7 4.84 15.11 -11.33
CA SER A 7 6.06 15.70 -11.87
C SER A 7 6.91 14.68 -12.63
N GLU A 8 7.63 15.15 -13.65
CA GLU A 8 8.58 14.31 -14.38
C GLU A 8 9.78 13.92 -13.51
N ASN A 9 10.05 14.70 -12.45
CA ASN A 9 11.15 14.47 -11.54
C ASN A 9 10.72 13.49 -10.44
N ALA A 10 11.41 12.36 -10.33
CA ALA A 10 11.11 11.34 -9.32
C ALA A 10 11.20 11.86 -7.89
N ARG A 11 12.11 12.80 -7.62
CA ARG A 11 12.25 13.40 -6.28
C ARG A 11 10.98 14.16 -5.88
N ASP A 12 10.38 14.86 -6.84
CA ASP A 12 9.12 15.58 -6.60
C ASP A 12 7.98 14.62 -6.31
N ARG A 13 7.91 13.53 -7.08
CA ARG A 13 6.90 12.49 -6.87
C ARG A 13 7.05 11.83 -5.50
N LEU A 14 8.29 11.55 -5.12
CA LEU A 14 8.60 10.97 -3.80
C LEU A 14 8.19 11.92 -2.67
N ARG A 15 8.51 13.20 -2.83
CA ARG A 15 8.15 14.22 -1.85
C ARG A 15 6.64 14.31 -1.68
N ALA A 16 5.89 14.27 -2.78
CA ALA A 16 4.44 14.29 -2.74
C ALA A 16 3.88 13.11 -1.95
N LEU A 17 4.42 11.91 -2.19
CA LEU A 17 4.01 10.73 -1.45
C LEU A 17 4.27 10.83 0.05
N ARG A 18 5.39 11.41 0.44
CA ARG A 18 5.71 11.62 1.85
C ARG A 18 4.74 12.58 2.51
N GLU A 19 4.28 13.59 1.78
CA GLU A 19 3.25 14.50 2.27
C GLU A 19 1.87 13.85 2.33
N PHE A 20 1.64 12.78 1.56
CA PHE A 20 0.42 11.98 1.62
C PHE A 20 0.41 10.98 2.78
N CYS A 21 1.50 10.86 3.51
CA CYS A 21 1.60 9.92 4.61
C CYS A 21 0.44 10.14 5.61
N PRO A 22 -0.23 9.08 6.07
CA PRO A 22 -1.42 9.20 6.93
C PRO A 22 -1.25 10.02 8.19
N CYS A 23 -0.02 10.19 8.66
CA CYS A 23 0.26 11.03 9.82
C CYS A 23 0.09 12.53 9.52
N LYS A 24 0.05 12.93 8.24
CA LYS A 24 -0.03 14.32 7.82
C LYS A 24 -1.31 14.66 7.07
N VAL A 25 -1.99 13.65 6.51
CA VAL A 25 -3.17 13.82 5.67
C VAL A 25 -4.32 13.06 6.30
N ARG A 26 -5.52 13.63 6.27
CA ARG A 26 -6.72 12.95 6.76
C ARG A 26 -6.99 11.71 5.91
N LYS A 27 -7.36 10.62 6.58
CA LYS A 27 -7.54 9.30 5.96
C LYS A 27 -8.68 9.21 4.95
N ASP A 28 -9.57 10.19 4.91
CA ASP A 28 -10.76 10.19 4.08
C ASP A 28 -10.62 10.95 2.74
N PHE A 29 -9.40 11.34 2.37
CA PHE A 29 -9.16 11.96 1.07
C PHE A 29 -9.05 10.91 -0.02
N GLU A 30 -10.19 10.59 -0.63
CA GLU A 30 -10.28 9.57 -1.67
C GLU A 30 -9.35 9.84 -2.85
N GLU A 31 -9.28 11.09 -3.32
CA GLU A 31 -8.41 11.48 -4.44
C GLU A 31 -6.94 11.19 -4.16
N VAL A 32 -6.50 11.42 -2.92
CA VAL A 32 -5.12 11.15 -2.52
C VAL A 32 -4.83 9.65 -2.59
N TRP A 33 -5.73 8.82 -2.08
CA TRP A 33 -5.56 7.38 -2.11
C TRP A 33 -5.58 6.83 -3.54
N GLU A 34 -6.46 7.32 -4.39
CA GLU A 34 -6.48 6.96 -5.80
C GLU A 34 -5.13 7.26 -6.46
N ARG A 35 -4.56 8.44 -6.18
CA ARG A 35 -3.26 8.80 -6.73
C ARG A 35 -2.15 7.91 -6.21
N VAL A 36 -2.17 7.56 -4.94
CA VAL A 36 -1.18 6.62 -4.36
C VAL A 36 -1.24 5.27 -5.10
N PHE A 37 -2.43 4.74 -5.34
CA PHE A 37 -2.59 3.51 -6.09
C PHE A 37 -2.07 3.62 -7.53
N GLU A 38 -2.28 4.75 -8.19
CA GLU A 38 -1.75 4.99 -9.54
C GLU A 38 -0.22 4.99 -9.57
N MET A 39 0.43 5.37 -8.48
CA MET A 39 1.90 5.43 -8.40
C MET A 39 2.55 4.09 -8.06
N THR A 40 1.77 3.04 -7.94
CA THR A 40 2.27 1.68 -7.63
C THR A 40 3.29 1.18 -8.67
N ASP A 41 3.12 1.53 -9.93
CA ASP A 41 3.99 1.13 -11.02
C ASP A 41 4.93 2.24 -11.51
N ASP A 42 5.23 3.20 -10.64
CA ASP A 42 6.16 4.28 -10.96
C ASP A 42 7.50 3.72 -11.44
N PRO A 43 8.14 4.32 -12.46
CA PRO A 43 9.42 3.83 -12.95
C PRO A 43 10.57 3.94 -11.94
N ASP A 44 10.45 4.82 -10.95
CA ASP A 44 11.47 5.00 -9.91
C ASP A 44 11.20 4.09 -8.71
N GLU A 45 12.20 3.30 -8.33
CA GLU A 45 12.05 2.34 -7.23
C GLU A 45 11.83 3.00 -5.85
N ALA A 46 12.41 4.18 -5.63
CA ALA A 46 12.22 4.89 -4.37
C ALA A 46 10.77 5.37 -4.23
N VAL A 47 10.16 5.79 -5.35
CA VAL A 47 8.75 6.17 -5.39
C VAL A 47 7.88 4.94 -5.09
N ARG A 48 8.14 3.80 -5.75
CA ARG A 48 7.38 2.57 -5.49
C ARG A 48 7.52 2.11 -4.04
N TYR A 49 8.71 2.20 -3.47
CA TYR A 49 8.92 1.83 -2.06
C TYR A 49 8.11 2.72 -1.14
N GLN A 50 8.06 4.02 -1.42
CA GLN A 50 7.27 4.95 -0.61
C GLN A 50 5.77 4.68 -0.74
N VAL A 51 5.29 4.26 -1.92
CA VAL A 51 3.90 3.83 -2.10
C VAL A 51 3.59 2.69 -1.14
N LEU A 52 4.45 1.68 -1.11
CA LEU A 52 4.30 0.54 -0.21
C LEU A 52 4.22 0.98 1.24
N HIS A 53 5.15 1.85 1.65
CA HIS A 53 5.18 2.39 3.02
C HIS A 53 3.89 3.14 3.36
N THR A 54 3.43 4.00 2.47
CA THR A 54 2.22 4.80 2.68
C THR A 54 0.98 3.91 2.80
N LEU A 55 0.86 2.89 1.97
CA LEU A 55 -0.28 1.97 2.01
C LEU A 55 -0.28 1.11 3.29
N CYS A 56 0.90 0.71 3.76
CA CYS A 56 1.00 -0.19 4.91
C CYS A 56 0.97 0.53 6.25
N ASP A 57 1.28 1.83 6.28
CA ASP A 57 1.46 2.59 7.51
C ASP A 57 0.20 3.32 7.99
N GLY A 58 -0.96 2.92 7.54
CA GLY A 58 -2.18 3.49 8.08
C GLY A 58 -3.24 3.85 7.07
N SER A 59 -3.31 3.11 5.97
CA SER A 59 -4.43 3.26 5.05
C SER A 59 -5.73 2.88 5.76
N PRO A 60 -6.87 3.49 5.37
CA PRO A 60 -8.16 3.13 5.92
C PRO A 60 -8.45 1.64 5.74
N HIS A 61 -9.11 1.04 6.71
CA HIS A 61 -9.48 -0.38 6.69
C HIS A 61 -10.24 -0.76 5.41
N GLU A 62 -11.07 0.14 4.90
CA GLU A 62 -11.85 -0.08 3.69
C GLU A 62 -11.00 -0.30 2.43
N LEU A 63 -9.72 0.09 2.47
CA LEU A 63 -8.81 -0.06 1.34
C LEU A 63 -8.04 -1.38 1.35
N GLU A 64 -8.17 -2.21 2.39
CA GLU A 64 -7.41 -3.46 2.50
C GLU A 64 -7.59 -4.38 1.29
N GLU A 65 -8.81 -4.49 0.77
CA GLU A 65 -9.09 -5.31 -0.41
C GLU A 65 -8.33 -4.82 -1.65
N LYS A 66 -8.08 -3.51 -1.74
CA LYS A 66 -7.33 -2.92 -2.86
C LYS A 66 -5.83 -3.03 -2.66
N ILE A 67 -5.38 -3.10 -1.41
CA ILE A 67 -3.96 -3.17 -1.05
C ILE A 67 -3.39 -4.54 -1.37
N ILE A 68 -4.13 -5.61 -1.12
CA ILE A 68 -3.64 -6.97 -1.35
C ILE A 68 -3.19 -7.20 -2.80
N PRO A 69 -3.95 -6.83 -3.84
CA PRO A 69 -3.47 -6.95 -5.22
C PRO A 69 -2.20 -6.15 -5.49
N VAL A 70 -2.04 -4.97 -4.88
CA VAL A 70 -0.82 -4.17 -5.01
C VAL A 70 0.37 -4.91 -4.42
N LEU A 71 0.21 -5.51 -3.25
CA LEU A 71 1.26 -6.30 -2.61
C LEU A 71 1.64 -7.51 -3.45
N GLU A 72 0.68 -8.15 -4.09
CA GLU A 72 0.95 -9.29 -4.97
C GLU A 72 1.79 -8.89 -6.18
N VAL A 73 1.53 -7.70 -6.76
CA VAL A 73 2.35 -7.16 -7.84
C VAL A 73 3.76 -6.84 -7.33
N MET A 74 3.88 -6.17 -6.19
CA MET A 74 5.16 -5.81 -5.60
C MET A 74 5.96 -7.00 -5.10
N TYR A 75 5.31 -8.11 -4.85
CA TYR A 75 5.97 -9.38 -4.51
C TYR A 75 6.98 -9.80 -5.57
N ASN A 76 6.76 -9.39 -6.82
CA ASN A 76 7.63 -9.69 -7.95
C ASN A 76 8.34 -8.44 -8.50
N ASP A 77 8.45 -7.38 -7.69
CA ASP A 77 9.10 -6.13 -8.10
C ASP A 77 10.56 -6.37 -8.45
N SER A 78 11.10 -5.57 -9.37
CA SER A 78 12.51 -5.64 -9.76
C SER A 78 13.47 -5.24 -8.60
N CYS A 79 12.99 -4.45 -7.65
CA CYS A 79 13.76 -4.04 -6.48
C CYS A 79 13.63 -5.07 -5.36
N GLU A 80 14.76 -5.60 -4.90
CA GLU A 80 14.79 -6.60 -3.83
C GLU A 80 14.16 -6.09 -2.54
N LYS A 81 14.44 -4.84 -2.18
CA LYS A 81 13.93 -4.22 -0.96
C LYS A 81 12.40 -4.17 -0.97
N ILE A 82 11.81 -3.84 -2.12
CA ILE A 82 10.37 -3.81 -2.30
C ILE A 82 9.79 -5.22 -2.20
N ARG A 83 10.41 -6.20 -2.88
CA ARG A 83 9.97 -7.60 -2.80
C ARG A 83 9.92 -8.10 -1.36
N ARG A 84 10.97 -7.87 -0.60
CA ARG A 84 11.06 -8.32 0.79
C ARG A 84 9.96 -7.71 1.65
N GLN A 85 9.76 -6.41 1.52
CA GLN A 85 8.76 -5.72 2.31
C GLN A 85 7.34 -6.15 1.92
N ALA A 86 7.07 -6.27 0.63
CA ALA A 86 5.77 -6.73 0.15
C ALA A 86 5.45 -8.14 0.65
N ARG A 87 6.43 -9.04 0.62
CA ARG A 87 6.26 -10.41 1.12
C ARG A 87 5.95 -10.45 2.61
N ARG A 88 6.66 -9.63 3.38
CA ARG A 88 6.44 -9.54 4.82
C ARG A 88 5.03 -9.06 5.13
N VAL A 89 4.61 -7.97 4.50
CA VAL A 89 3.30 -7.39 4.72
C VAL A 89 2.18 -8.33 4.27
N LEU A 90 2.33 -8.92 3.09
CA LEU A 90 1.34 -9.86 2.57
C LEU A 90 1.16 -11.07 3.48
N SER A 91 2.24 -11.59 4.04
CA SER A 91 2.18 -12.69 5.01
C SER A 91 1.37 -12.31 6.24
N THR A 92 1.52 -11.08 6.71
CA THR A 92 0.75 -10.56 7.85
C THR A 92 -0.74 -10.51 7.52
N TYR A 93 -1.10 -10.00 6.35
CA TYR A 93 -2.51 -9.97 5.91
C TYR A 93 -3.10 -11.35 5.79
N ARG A 94 -2.38 -12.28 5.18
CA ARG A 94 -2.83 -13.66 5.03
C ARG A 94 -3.05 -14.34 6.38
N TYR A 95 -2.17 -14.07 7.33
CA TYR A 95 -2.30 -14.61 8.68
C TYR A 95 -3.59 -14.10 9.35
N VAL A 96 -3.85 -12.80 9.27
CA VAL A 96 -5.05 -12.20 9.87
C VAL A 96 -6.31 -12.76 9.22
N LEU A 97 -6.35 -12.85 7.88
CA LEU A 97 -7.49 -13.41 7.17
C LEU A 97 -7.73 -14.88 7.55
N SER A 98 -6.66 -15.65 7.70
CA SER A 98 -6.74 -17.05 8.12
C SER A 98 -7.36 -17.18 9.51
N LYS A 99 -6.99 -16.29 10.43
CA LYS A 99 -7.57 -16.29 11.78
C LYS A 99 -9.05 -15.93 11.78
N GLU A 100 -9.44 -14.98 10.94
CA GLU A 100 -10.85 -14.59 10.79
C GLU A 100 -11.67 -15.77 10.25
N GLU A 101 -11.15 -16.51 9.26
CA GLU A 101 -11.80 -17.68 8.70
C GLU A 101 -11.96 -18.78 9.75
N GLU A 102 -10.92 -19.08 10.53
CA GLU A 102 -10.99 -20.04 11.61
C GLU A 102 -12.08 -19.69 12.60
N SER A 103 -12.21 -18.42 12.96
CA SER A 103 -13.24 -17.94 13.85
C SER A 103 -14.64 -18.17 13.29
N LYS A 104 -14.83 -17.93 11.99
CA LYS A 104 -16.11 -18.19 11.31
C LYS A 104 -16.45 -19.68 11.31
N PHE A 105 -15.47 -20.52 11.03
CA PHE A 105 -15.67 -21.97 11.03
C PHE A 105 -16.02 -22.51 12.42
N ALA A 106 -15.37 -21.98 13.46
CA ALA A 106 -15.66 -22.37 14.83
C ALA A 106 -17.12 -22.07 15.19
N HIS A 107 -17.67 -20.98 14.68
CA HIS A 107 -19.08 -20.64 14.89
C HIS A 107 -20.04 -21.60 14.15
N HIS A 108 -19.63 -22.09 13.00
CA HIS A 108 -20.48 -22.98 12.19
C HIS A 108 -20.43 -24.43 12.65
N SER A 109 -19.41 -24.84 13.36
CA SER A 109 -19.26 -26.22 13.83
C SER A 109 -20.04 -26.51 15.11
N LEU A 110 -20.74 -25.53 15.60
CA LEU A 110 -21.63 -25.67 16.74
C LEU A 110 -23.08 -25.85 16.31
#